data_f0611d9c380dbec454cc27910181c4de
#
_entry.id   f0611d9c380dbec454cc27910181c4de
#
_cell.length_a   1.000
_cell.length_b   1.000
_cell.length_c   1.000
_cell.angle_alpha   90.00
_cell.angle_beta   90.00
_cell.angle_gamma   90.00
#
_symmetry.space_group_name_H-M   'P 1'
#
loop_
_entity.id
_entity.type
_entity.pdbx_description
1 polymer ?
#
loop_
_entity_poly.entity_id
_entity_poly.type
_entity_poly.pdbx_seq_one_letter_code
_entity_poly.pdbx_strand_id
1 'polypeptide(L)'
;MMKISRKMKALMSIIMACIMCVGVLFSMKSDVYADPSKEYVYDNAGILTADEISKLKSQCKKASADSECDIVIITTNIGHDGSTMDSYLKQFLDDNGYSQNAVIYGVDMKSRADRMYTQGKAGTDVSQSTIDDIGEKCEGYLSDKDYYKAFSTYVKKMNMCMTTSIVKKLTYKMWIKLLIALGVAVAAVLTMMHNAKARMTVSSIEYTKDHNFKVNDRRDVFINTTVVTRHIEHNNNSSSSGGGGGNSGYGGHF
;
A
#
# COMPACT_ATOMS: atom_id res chain seq x y z
N MET A 1 -37.00 -10.40 -31.63
CA MET A 1 -36.07 -11.15 -30.78
C MET A 1 -34.69 -11.16 -31.46
N MET A 2 -33.75 -10.34 -30.99
CA MET A 2 -32.42 -10.18 -31.61
C MET A 2 -31.56 -11.42 -31.34
N LYS A 3 -31.18 -12.14 -32.37
CA LYS A 3 -30.31 -13.32 -32.29
C LYS A 3 -28.88 -12.87 -31.95
N ILE A 4 -28.50 -12.96 -30.66
CA ILE A 4 -27.15 -12.63 -30.16
C ILE A 4 -26.15 -13.56 -30.85
N SER A 5 -25.21 -12.99 -31.62
CA SER A 5 -24.16 -13.71 -32.34
C SER A 5 -23.33 -14.62 -31.41
N ARG A 6 -22.93 -15.82 -31.87
CA ARG A 6 -22.06 -16.74 -31.08
C ARG A 6 -20.81 -16.06 -30.57
N LYS A 7 -20.22 -15.12 -31.31
CA LYS A 7 -19.06 -14.31 -30.92
C LYS A 7 -19.35 -13.38 -29.74
N MET A 8 -20.58 -12.82 -29.67
CA MET A 8 -20.98 -11.95 -28.56
C MET A 8 -21.25 -12.71 -27.27
N LYS A 9 -21.75 -13.97 -27.38
CA LYS A 9 -21.87 -14.87 -26.22
C LYS A 9 -20.52 -15.27 -25.64
N ALA A 10 -19.54 -15.55 -26.51
CA ALA A 10 -18.17 -15.87 -26.07
C ALA A 10 -17.51 -14.65 -25.39
N LEU A 11 -17.70 -13.46 -25.91
CA LEU A 11 -17.17 -12.22 -25.32
C LEU A 11 -17.77 -11.96 -23.92
N MET A 12 -19.09 -12.10 -23.79
CA MET A 12 -19.76 -11.98 -22.47
C MET A 12 -19.29 -13.03 -21.47
N SER A 13 -19.01 -14.26 -21.92
CA SER A 13 -18.47 -15.31 -21.06
C SER A 13 -17.06 -14.98 -20.55
N ILE A 14 -16.21 -14.42 -21.39
CA ILE A 14 -14.85 -13.98 -21.00
C ILE A 14 -14.91 -12.81 -20.01
N ILE A 15 -15.77 -11.82 -20.26
CA ILE A 15 -15.96 -10.68 -19.32
C ILE A 15 -16.48 -11.17 -17.96
N MET A 16 -17.43 -12.10 -17.96
CA MET A 16 -17.98 -12.70 -16.74
C MET A 16 -16.92 -13.49 -15.97
N ALA A 17 -16.07 -14.24 -16.66
CA ALA A 17 -14.94 -14.97 -16.06
C ALA A 17 -13.91 -14.00 -15.45
N CYS A 18 -13.59 -12.92 -16.14
CA CYS A 18 -12.69 -11.88 -15.60
C CYS A 18 -13.28 -11.19 -14.36
N ILE A 19 -14.57 -10.89 -14.33
CA ILE A 19 -15.23 -10.31 -13.15
C ILE A 19 -15.22 -11.30 -11.98
N MET A 20 -15.46 -12.59 -12.23
CA MET A 20 -15.33 -13.64 -11.20
C MET A 20 -13.91 -13.75 -10.66
N CYS A 21 -12.88 -13.74 -11.52
CA CYS A 21 -11.48 -13.75 -11.09
C CYS A 21 -11.10 -12.52 -10.24
N VAL A 22 -11.60 -11.34 -10.60
CA VAL A 22 -11.40 -10.12 -9.81
C VAL A 22 -12.11 -10.21 -8.45
N GLY A 23 -13.32 -10.77 -8.40
CA GLY A 23 -14.07 -11.00 -7.16
C GLY A 23 -13.36 -11.92 -6.18
N VAL A 24 -12.73 -12.99 -6.66
CA VAL A 24 -11.94 -13.93 -5.83
C VAL A 24 -10.70 -13.26 -5.24
N LEU A 25 -10.05 -12.35 -5.99
CA LEU A 25 -8.89 -11.60 -5.50
C LEU A 25 -9.26 -10.56 -4.41
N PHE A 26 -10.52 -10.13 -4.35
CA PHE A 26 -11.01 -9.21 -3.32
C PHE A 26 -11.49 -9.90 -2.03
N SER A 27 -11.66 -11.22 -2.06
CA SER A 27 -12.17 -12.00 -0.92
C SER A 27 -11.09 -12.50 0.03
N MET A 28 -9.85 -12.01 -0.06
CA MET A 28 -8.85 -12.30 0.96
C MET A 28 -9.20 -11.53 2.24
N LYS A 29 -9.90 -12.21 3.15
CA LYS A 29 -10.11 -11.74 4.51
C LYS A 29 -8.73 -11.51 5.13
N SER A 30 -8.51 -10.32 5.67
CA SER A 30 -7.41 -10.10 6.59
C SER A 30 -7.68 -10.98 7.81
N ASP A 31 -6.87 -11.98 8.03
CA ASP A 31 -6.89 -12.72 9.28
C ASP A 31 -6.66 -11.71 10.41
N VAL A 32 -7.52 -11.74 11.42
CA VAL A 32 -7.38 -10.90 12.62
C VAL A 32 -6.13 -11.42 13.33
N TYR A 33 -5.04 -10.67 13.25
CA TYR A 33 -3.72 -11.09 13.72
C TYR A 33 -3.62 -11.16 15.25
N ALA A 34 -4.46 -10.42 15.99
CA ALA A 34 -4.46 -10.44 17.44
C ALA A 34 -5.26 -11.65 17.97
N ASP A 35 -4.54 -12.62 18.51
CA ASP A 35 -5.15 -13.75 19.21
C ASP A 35 -5.74 -13.26 20.55
N PRO A 36 -7.06 -13.43 20.78
CA PRO A 36 -7.70 -12.97 22.01
C PRO A 36 -7.23 -13.72 23.25
N SER A 37 -6.61 -14.90 23.11
CA SER A 37 -6.09 -15.72 24.21
C SER A 37 -4.67 -15.35 24.62
N LYS A 38 -3.94 -14.53 23.83
CA LYS A 38 -2.57 -14.15 24.12
C LYS A 38 -2.49 -12.99 25.12
N GLU A 39 -1.57 -13.13 26.06
CA GLU A 39 -1.14 -12.05 26.93
C GLU A 39 -0.06 -11.24 26.21
N TYR A 40 -0.11 -9.91 26.28
CA TYR A 40 0.86 -9.04 25.61
C TYR A 40 1.73 -8.25 26.58
N VAL A 41 1.43 -8.33 27.89
CA VAL A 41 2.17 -7.61 28.94
C VAL A 41 2.45 -8.55 30.10
N TYR A 42 3.72 -8.71 30.41
CA TYR A 42 4.24 -9.57 31.47
C TYR A 42 5.07 -8.72 32.44
N ASP A 43 4.45 -8.29 33.52
CA ASP A 43 5.11 -7.47 34.56
C ASP A 43 5.66 -8.35 35.69
N ASN A 44 6.74 -9.08 35.41
CA ASN A 44 7.38 -9.94 36.41
C ASN A 44 8.23 -9.17 37.43
N ALA A 45 8.57 -7.91 37.13
CA ALA A 45 9.29 -7.04 38.07
C ALA A 45 8.35 -6.29 39.02
N GLY A 46 7.02 -6.26 38.75
CA GLY A 46 6.05 -5.59 39.58
C GLY A 46 6.18 -4.07 39.60
N ILE A 47 6.55 -3.47 38.47
CA ILE A 47 6.78 -2.02 38.37
C ILE A 47 5.57 -1.25 37.83
N LEU A 48 4.52 -1.95 37.43
CA LEU A 48 3.30 -1.39 36.91
C LEU A 48 2.12 -1.64 37.87
N THR A 49 1.20 -0.71 37.92
CA THR A 49 -0.09 -0.91 38.60
C THR A 49 -1.05 -1.77 37.76
N ALA A 50 -2.04 -2.39 38.41
CA ALA A 50 -3.04 -3.21 37.71
C ALA A 50 -3.78 -2.44 36.62
N ASP A 51 -4.09 -1.17 36.84
CA ASP A 51 -4.73 -0.29 35.85
C ASP A 51 -3.83 -0.01 34.63
N GLU A 52 -2.52 0.20 34.88
CA GLU A 52 -1.55 0.43 33.81
C GLU A 52 -1.36 -0.85 32.97
N ILE A 53 -1.26 -2.01 33.61
CA ILE A 53 -1.21 -3.30 32.93
C ILE A 53 -2.43 -3.49 32.02
N SER A 54 -3.63 -3.22 32.53
CA SER A 54 -4.86 -3.35 31.78
C SER A 54 -4.89 -2.43 30.54
N LYS A 55 -4.45 -1.17 30.71
CA LYS A 55 -4.37 -0.20 29.61
C LYS A 55 -3.32 -0.63 28.58
N LEU A 56 -2.15 -1.07 29.01
CA LEU A 56 -1.08 -1.54 28.13
C LEU A 56 -1.50 -2.79 27.37
N LYS A 57 -2.15 -3.76 28.01
CA LYS A 57 -2.71 -4.95 27.34
C LYS A 57 -3.66 -4.55 26.21
N SER A 58 -4.56 -3.61 26.47
CA SER A 58 -5.47 -3.10 25.44
C SER A 58 -4.74 -2.41 24.30
N GLN A 59 -3.71 -1.59 24.60
CA GLN A 59 -2.89 -0.93 23.59
C GLN A 59 -2.08 -1.92 22.76
N CYS A 60 -1.42 -2.90 23.38
CA CYS A 60 -0.66 -3.95 22.68
C CYS A 60 -1.57 -4.77 21.77
N LYS A 61 -2.72 -5.22 22.29
CA LYS A 61 -3.68 -6.00 21.51
C LYS A 61 -4.15 -5.26 20.27
N LYS A 62 -4.52 -3.98 20.42
CA LYS A 62 -4.91 -3.14 19.30
C LYS A 62 -3.77 -2.94 18.32
N ALA A 63 -2.59 -2.59 18.82
CA ALA A 63 -1.41 -2.36 18.00
C ALA A 63 -0.99 -3.63 17.24
N SER A 64 -1.08 -4.81 17.87
CA SER A 64 -0.78 -6.10 17.23
C SER A 64 -1.76 -6.41 16.10
N ALA A 65 -3.07 -6.11 16.30
CA ALA A 65 -4.07 -6.26 15.25
C ALA A 65 -3.83 -5.30 14.06
N ASP A 66 -3.51 -4.04 14.35
CA ASP A 66 -3.31 -3.00 13.33
C ASP A 66 -2.03 -3.24 12.51
N SER A 67 -0.98 -3.79 13.14
CA SER A 67 0.35 -3.97 12.55
C SER A 67 0.63 -5.36 11.97
N GLU A 68 -0.29 -6.31 12.14
CA GLU A 68 -0.07 -7.72 11.81
C GLU A 68 1.23 -8.28 12.41
N CYS A 69 1.55 -7.86 13.65
CA CYS A 69 2.77 -8.18 14.35
C CYS A 69 2.47 -8.23 15.85
N ASP A 70 2.88 -9.28 16.55
CA ASP A 70 2.73 -9.35 17.98
C ASP A 70 3.63 -8.32 18.69
N ILE A 71 3.04 -7.37 19.41
CA ILE A 71 3.77 -6.35 20.17
C ILE A 71 3.66 -6.67 21.65
N VAL A 72 4.80 -7.05 22.24
CA VAL A 72 4.87 -7.63 23.59
C VAL A 72 5.74 -6.76 24.50
N ILE A 73 5.39 -6.74 25.78
CA ILE A 73 6.16 -6.08 26.85
C ILE A 73 6.47 -7.12 27.92
N ILE A 74 7.72 -7.15 28.37
CA ILE A 74 8.12 -7.96 29.50
C ILE A 74 9.01 -7.17 30.45
N THR A 75 8.75 -7.25 31.73
CA THR A 75 9.64 -6.74 32.77
C THR A 75 10.19 -7.91 33.57
N THR A 76 11.45 -7.83 33.97
CA THR A 76 12.11 -8.88 34.76
C THR A 76 13.00 -8.31 35.85
N ASN A 77 13.43 -9.15 36.78
CA ASN A 77 14.38 -8.81 37.84
C ASN A 77 15.45 -9.90 38.01
N ILE A 78 15.91 -10.46 36.86
CA ILE A 78 16.82 -11.60 36.82
C ILE A 78 18.27 -11.12 36.75
N GLY A 79 18.55 -10.06 36.02
CA GLY A 79 19.88 -9.50 35.82
C GLY A 79 20.46 -9.83 34.44
N HIS A 80 19.60 -9.92 33.42
CA HIS A 80 20.01 -10.06 32.04
C HIS A 80 20.44 -8.70 31.47
N ASP A 81 21.46 -8.72 30.63
CA ASP A 81 21.98 -7.57 29.89
C ASP A 81 22.43 -7.97 28.47
N GLY A 82 22.58 -7.01 27.58
CA GLY A 82 23.14 -7.20 26.25
C GLY A 82 22.64 -8.47 25.53
N SER A 83 23.57 -9.36 25.16
CA SER A 83 23.27 -10.59 24.43
C SER A 83 22.49 -11.62 25.24
N THR A 84 22.59 -11.59 26.57
CA THR A 84 21.81 -12.49 27.45
C THR A 84 20.34 -12.09 27.44
N MET A 85 20.07 -10.80 27.39
CA MET A 85 18.72 -10.28 27.26
C MET A 85 18.12 -10.62 25.87
N ASP A 86 18.87 -10.47 24.78
CA ASP A 86 18.42 -10.86 23.44
C ASP A 86 18.02 -12.35 23.38
N SER A 87 18.85 -13.22 23.95
CA SER A 87 18.60 -14.67 24.01
C SER A 87 17.35 -14.98 24.83
N TYR A 88 17.17 -14.31 25.95
CA TYR A 88 16.02 -14.47 26.82
C TYR A 88 14.73 -14.03 26.13
N LEU A 89 14.72 -12.85 25.47
CA LEU A 89 13.54 -12.32 24.78
C LEU A 89 13.14 -13.21 23.61
N LYS A 90 14.12 -13.70 22.84
CA LYS A 90 13.87 -14.65 21.77
C LYS A 90 13.23 -15.94 22.30
N GLN A 91 13.84 -16.56 23.29
CA GLN A 91 13.31 -17.78 23.89
C GLN A 91 11.91 -17.57 24.45
N PHE A 92 11.67 -16.42 25.11
CA PHE A 92 10.37 -16.08 25.65
C PHE A 92 9.28 -16.03 24.55
N LEU A 93 9.57 -15.43 23.39
CA LEU A 93 8.63 -15.41 22.26
C LEU A 93 8.35 -16.83 21.75
N ASP A 94 9.38 -17.65 21.62
CA ASP A 94 9.26 -19.02 21.12
C ASP A 94 8.45 -19.90 22.09
N ASP A 95 8.74 -19.84 23.40
CA ASP A 95 8.10 -20.64 24.45
C ASP A 95 6.63 -20.28 24.67
N ASN A 96 6.26 -19.01 24.44
CA ASN A 96 4.88 -18.54 24.62
C ASN A 96 4.06 -18.54 23.31
N GLY A 97 4.60 -19.13 22.23
CA GLY A 97 3.88 -19.33 20.99
C GLY A 97 3.50 -18.04 20.26
N TYR A 98 4.32 -17.00 20.40
CA TYR A 98 4.15 -15.80 19.60
C TYR A 98 4.43 -16.08 18.13
N SER A 99 3.79 -15.31 17.25
CA SER A 99 3.98 -15.50 15.82
C SER A 99 5.44 -15.26 15.43
N GLN A 100 5.85 -15.82 14.28
CA GLN A 100 7.16 -15.52 13.72
C GLN A 100 7.31 -14.04 13.31
N ASN A 101 6.29 -13.24 13.54
CA ASN A 101 6.29 -11.81 13.30
C ASN A 101 5.94 -11.09 14.61
N ALA A 102 6.95 -10.83 15.40
CA ALA A 102 6.80 -10.27 16.74
C ALA A 102 7.87 -9.22 17.04
N VAL A 103 7.54 -8.31 17.93
CA VAL A 103 8.49 -7.40 18.58
C VAL A 103 8.22 -7.39 20.06
N ILE A 104 9.28 -7.55 20.85
CA ILE A 104 9.20 -7.56 22.30
C ILE A 104 10.14 -6.50 22.88
N TYR A 105 9.64 -5.74 23.84
CA TYR A 105 10.42 -4.81 24.63
C TYR A 105 10.57 -5.36 26.04
N GLY A 106 11.79 -5.71 26.38
CA GLY A 106 12.17 -6.21 27.69
C GLY A 106 12.90 -5.17 28.53
N VAL A 107 12.56 -5.11 29.81
CA VAL A 107 13.24 -4.27 30.80
C VAL A 107 13.60 -5.13 31.99
N ASP A 108 14.90 -5.19 32.32
CA ASP A 108 15.38 -5.86 33.51
C ASP A 108 15.76 -4.86 34.60
N MET A 109 15.04 -4.91 35.71
CA MET A 109 15.19 -3.93 36.80
C MET A 109 16.47 -4.19 37.64
N LYS A 110 17.00 -5.39 37.63
CA LYS A 110 18.22 -5.72 38.40
C LYS A 110 19.49 -5.24 37.70
N SER A 111 19.59 -5.46 36.38
CA SER A 111 20.70 -4.94 35.57
C SER A 111 20.49 -3.51 35.13
N ARG A 112 19.23 -3.00 35.24
CA ARG A 112 18.77 -1.72 34.67
C ARG A 112 19.04 -1.63 33.18
N ALA A 113 18.89 -2.75 32.49
CA ALA A 113 19.03 -2.86 31.06
C ALA A 113 17.65 -2.97 30.40
N ASP A 114 17.53 -2.38 29.25
CA ASP A 114 16.38 -2.58 28.36
C ASP A 114 16.81 -3.03 26.99
N ARG A 115 15.93 -3.75 26.31
CA ARG A 115 16.22 -4.30 25.00
C ARG A 115 14.96 -4.47 24.18
N MET A 116 15.01 -4.11 22.90
CA MET A 116 14.00 -4.49 21.92
C MET A 116 14.52 -5.60 21.04
N TYR A 117 13.75 -6.67 20.94
CA TYR A 117 14.03 -7.77 20.03
C TYR A 117 12.93 -7.88 18.99
N THR A 118 13.31 -8.02 17.74
CA THR A 118 12.38 -8.09 16.59
C THR A 118 12.56 -9.41 15.86
N GLN A 119 11.45 -10.03 15.46
CA GLN A 119 11.42 -11.30 14.77
C GLN A 119 10.57 -11.22 13.50
N GLY A 120 10.98 -11.90 12.42
CA GLY A 120 10.23 -11.99 11.18
C GLY A 120 10.14 -10.67 10.43
N LYS A 121 8.94 -10.29 10.01
CA LYS A 121 8.70 -9.04 9.27
C LYS A 121 9.08 -7.80 10.07
N ALA A 122 8.93 -7.82 11.39
CA ALA A 122 9.31 -6.70 12.23
C ALA A 122 10.80 -6.38 12.08
N GLY A 123 11.66 -7.39 12.01
CA GLY A 123 13.09 -7.20 11.78
C GLY A 123 13.47 -6.69 10.40
N THR A 124 12.60 -6.85 9.40
CA THR A 124 12.83 -6.35 8.03
C THR A 124 12.15 -5.03 7.75
N ASP A 125 11.04 -4.75 8.41
CA ASP A 125 10.19 -3.59 8.14
C ASP A 125 10.55 -2.37 9.00
N VAL A 126 11.19 -2.59 10.15
CA VAL A 126 11.66 -1.54 11.05
C VAL A 126 13.19 -1.43 10.96
N SER A 127 13.68 -0.25 10.60
CA SER A 127 15.13 -0.03 10.52
C SER A 127 15.75 0.03 11.90
N GLN A 128 17.04 -0.35 12.02
CA GLN A 128 17.77 -0.28 13.29
C GLN A 128 17.73 1.14 13.87
N SER A 129 17.93 2.17 13.06
CA SER A 129 17.84 3.57 13.51
C SER A 129 16.48 3.92 14.14
N THR A 130 15.39 3.32 13.63
CA THR A 130 14.06 3.54 14.21
C THR A 130 13.92 2.84 15.56
N ILE A 131 14.51 1.64 15.70
CA ILE A 131 14.54 0.91 16.97
C ILE A 131 15.34 1.71 18.02
N ASP A 132 16.49 2.23 17.62
CA ASP A 132 17.36 3.05 18.46
C ASP A 132 16.64 4.35 18.90
N ASP A 133 15.98 5.05 17.97
CA ASP A 133 15.17 6.25 18.27
C ASP A 133 14.01 5.98 19.26
N ILE A 134 13.41 4.79 19.18
CA ILE A 134 12.34 4.39 20.11
C ILE A 134 12.95 4.06 21.47
N GLY A 135 14.06 3.32 21.47
CA GLY A 135 14.80 2.93 22.69
C GLY A 135 15.22 4.14 23.49
N GLU A 136 15.94 5.08 22.89
CA GLU A 136 16.39 6.32 23.54
C GLU A 136 15.25 7.09 24.22
N LYS A 137 14.10 7.20 23.54
CA LYS A 137 12.93 7.85 24.15
C LYS A 137 12.35 7.08 25.33
N CYS A 138 12.33 5.75 25.24
CA CYS A 138 11.84 4.90 26.30
C CYS A 138 12.79 4.95 27.50
N GLU A 139 14.12 4.90 27.28
CA GLU A 139 15.15 5.00 28.31
C GLU A 139 15.02 6.30 29.12
N GLY A 140 14.70 7.42 28.46
CA GLY A 140 14.42 8.68 29.16
C GLY A 140 13.29 8.54 30.17
N TYR A 141 12.17 7.93 29.81
CA TYR A 141 11.05 7.70 30.72
C TYR A 141 11.35 6.64 31.78
N LEU A 142 12.12 5.57 31.43
CA LEU A 142 12.56 4.58 32.40
C LEU A 142 13.47 5.20 33.48
N SER A 143 14.33 6.13 33.08
CA SER A 143 15.21 6.88 34.01
C SER A 143 14.41 7.76 34.96
N ASP A 144 13.32 8.35 34.47
CA ASP A 144 12.38 9.14 35.27
C ASP A 144 11.42 8.27 36.10
N LYS A 145 11.51 6.95 35.99
CA LYS A 145 10.60 5.96 36.62
C LYS A 145 9.15 6.06 36.13
N ASP A 146 8.91 6.69 34.99
CA ASP A 146 7.61 6.74 34.33
C ASP A 146 7.44 5.51 33.38
N TYR A 147 7.35 4.33 34.01
CA TYR A 147 7.36 3.04 33.30
C TYR A 147 6.17 2.91 32.33
N TYR A 148 4.99 3.34 32.78
CA TYR A 148 3.80 3.31 31.91
C TYR A 148 4.01 4.11 30.62
N LYS A 149 4.58 5.31 30.76
CA LYS A 149 4.82 6.19 29.61
C LYS A 149 5.89 5.62 28.69
N ALA A 150 6.93 4.99 29.22
CA ALA A 150 7.94 4.29 28.44
C ALA A 150 7.28 3.22 27.55
N PHE A 151 6.53 2.29 28.16
CA PHE A 151 5.87 1.21 27.43
C PHE A 151 4.77 1.69 26.48
N SER A 152 3.96 2.67 26.88
CA SER A 152 2.95 3.24 26.00
C SER A 152 3.57 3.95 24.80
N THR A 153 4.74 4.59 24.97
CA THR A 153 5.50 5.21 23.87
C THR A 153 6.05 4.16 22.91
N TYR A 154 6.64 3.09 23.45
CA TYR A 154 7.09 1.95 22.66
C TYR A 154 5.96 1.39 21.79
N VAL A 155 4.82 1.03 22.38
CA VAL A 155 3.69 0.44 21.65
C VAL A 155 3.18 1.37 20.55
N LYS A 156 2.99 2.66 20.87
CA LYS A 156 2.51 3.64 19.88
C LYS A 156 3.47 3.84 18.73
N LYS A 157 4.76 3.99 19.03
CA LYS A 157 5.79 4.22 18.02
C LYS A 157 5.99 3.00 17.14
N MET A 158 6.06 1.82 17.73
CA MET A 158 6.20 0.56 17.00
C MET A 158 5.00 0.32 16.08
N ASN A 159 3.77 0.49 16.59
CA ASN A 159 2.56 0.39 15.78
C ASN A 159 2.59 1.35 14.59
N MET A 160 2.97 2.62 14.81
CA MET A 160 3.05 3.62 13.74
C MET A 160 4.07 3.21 12.66
N CYS A 161 5.24 2.72 13.04
CA CYS A 161 6.28 2.29 12.11
C CYS A 161 5.81 1.09 11.28
N MET A 162 5.26 0.07 11.93
CA MET A 162 4.78 -1.15 11.28
C MET A 162 3.60 -0.86 10.35
N THR A 163 2.62 -0.07 10.81
CA THR A 163 1.44 0.29 10.01
C THR A 163 1.83 1.12 8.78
N THR A 164 2.79 2.04 8.92
CA THR A 164 3.29 2.83 7.79
C THR A 164 3.95 1.93 6.74
N SER A 165 4.71 0.92 7.15
CA SER A 165 5.31 -0.07 6.24
C SER A 165 4.24 -0.90 5.52
N ILE A 166 3.20 -1.34 6.22
CA ILE A 166 2.06 -2.07 5.64
C ILE A 166 1.35 -1.21 4.59
N VAL A 167 1.05 0.06 4.92
CA VAL A 167 0.38 0.98 3.99
C VAL A 167 1.21 1.19 2.73
N LYS A 168 2.53 1.39 2.85
CA LYS A 168 3.41 1.51 1.68
C LYS A 168 3.40 0.25 0.82
N LYS A 169 3.45 -0.93 1.42
CA LYS A 169 3.38 -2.23 0.69
C LYS A 169 2.01 -2.43 0.04
N LEU A 170 0.93 -2.04 0.72
CA LEU A 170 -0.43 -2.17 0.22
C LEU A 170 -0.68 -1.24 -0.98
N THR A 171 -0.26 0.03 -0.89
CA THR A 171 -0.39 0.99 -1.99
C THR A 171 0.35 0.50 -3.24
N TYR A 172 1.58 0.01 -3.10
CA TYR A 172 2.35 -0.57 -4.21
C TYR A 172 1.61 -1.76 -4.85
N LYS A 173 1.09 -2.69 -4.04
CA LYS A 173 0.29 -3.82 -4.55
C LYS A 173 -1.01 -3.37 -5.24
N MET A 174 -1.64 -2.31 -4.76
CA MET A 174 -2.84 -1.73 -5.40
C MET A 174 -2.51 -1.13 -6.76
N TRP A 175 -1.40 -0.41 -6.90
CA TRP A 175 -0.95 0.14 -8.19
C TRP A 175 -0.71 -0.96 -9.24
N ILE A 176 -0.08 -2.07 -8.85
CA ILE A 176 0.12 -3.23 -9.74
C ILE A 176 -1.22 -3.80 -10.19
N LYS A 177 -2.18 -4.00 -9.27
CA LYS A 177 -3.51 -4.50 -9.61
C LYS A 177 -4.25 -3.55 -10.56
N LEU A 178 -4.11 -2.24 -10.37
CA LEU A 178 -4.71 -1.22 -11.22
C LEU A 178 -4.09 -1.23 -12.64
N LEU A 179 -2.76 -1.38 -12.75
CA LEU A 179 -2.08 -1.51 -14.03
C LEU A 179 -2.53 -2.78 -14.80
N ILE A 180 -2.66 -3.90 -14.10
CA ILE A 180 -3.17 -5.15 -14.70
C ILE A 180 -4.60 -4.96 -15.19
N ALA A 181 -5.48 -4.37 -14.36
CA ALA A 181 -6.87 -4.09 -14.74
C ALA A 181 -6.97 -3.15 -15.95
N LEU A 182 -6.12 -2.11 -16.00
CA LEU A 182 -6.04 -1.20 -17.14
C LEU A 182 -5.57 -1.93 -18.40
N GLY A 183 -4.57 -2.81 -18.30
CA GLY A 183 -4.09 -3.63 -19.43
C GLY A 183 -5.19 -4.53 -20.00
N VAL A 184 -5.95 -5.19 -19.13
CA VAL A 184 -7.10 -6.03 -19.55
C VAL A 184 -8.18 -5.19 -20.22
N ALA A 185 -8.51 -4.01 -19.68
CA ALA A 185 -9.50 -3.12 -20.28
C ALA A 185 -9.08 -2.64 -21.69
N VAL A 186 -7.82 -2.24 -21.85
CA VAL A 186 -7.27 -1.83 -23.16
C VAL A 186 -7.31 -3.00 -24.15
N ALA A 187 -6.93 -4.20 -23.75
CA ALA A 187 -6.99 -5.39 -24.60
C ALA A 187 -8.44 -5.69 -25.04
N ALA A 188 -9.41 -5.56 -24.13
CA ALA A 188 -10.83 -5.75 -24.44
C ALA A 188 -11.34 -4.69 -25.46
N VAL A 189 -10.96 -3.44 -25.29
CA VAL A 189 -11.33 -2.35 -26.24
C VAL A 189 -10.69 -2.61 -27.62
N LEU A 190 -9.41 -2.97 -27.67
CA LEU A 190 -8.73 -3.26 -28.94
C LEU A 190 -9.37 -4.45 -29.67
N THR A 191 -9.76 -5.51 -28.95
CA THR A 191 -10.47 -6.64 -29.55
C THR A 191 -11.86 -6.24 -30.05
N MET A 192 -12.57 -5.37 -29.33
CA MET A 192 -13.85 -4.81 -29.80
C MET A 192 -13.66 -3.96 -31.07
N MET A 193 -12.66 -3.08 -31.09
CA MET A 193 -12.36 -2.24 -32.27
C MET A 193 -11.96 -3.09 -33.47
N HIS A 194 -11.16 -4.14 -33.28
CA HIS A 194 -10.78 -5.05 -34.35
C HIS A 194 -11.99 -5.83 -34.91
N ASN A 195 -12.92 -6.23 -34.07
CA ASN A 195 -14.14 -6.91 -34.48
C ASN A 195 -15.23 -5.96 -35.01
N ALA A 196 -15.17 -4.68 -34.66
CA ALA A 196 -16.07 -3.64 -35.09
C ALA A 196 -15.66 -2.98 -36.42
N LYS A 197 -14.72 -3.60 -37.18
CA LYS A 197 -14.48 -3.19 -38.58
C LYS A 197 -15.83 -3.22 -39.28
N ALA A 198 -16.39 -2.02 -39.43
CA ALA A 198 -17.63 -1.83 -40.15
C ALA A 198 -17.49 -2.51 -41.51
N ARG A 199 -18.20 -3.61 -41.71
CA ARG A 199 -18.38 -4.13 -43.06
C ARG A 199 -19.08 -3.01 -43.81
N MET A 200 -18.44 -2.47 -44.82
CA MET A 200 -19.15 -1.69 -45.81
C MET A 200 -20.29 -2.58 -46.31
N THR A 201 -21.49 -2.35 -45.78
CA THR A 201 -22.65 -3.18 -46.11
C THR A 201 -23.24 -2.79 -47.47
N VAL A 202 -22.72 -1.73 -48.07
CA VAL A 202 -23.17 -1.24 -49.36
C VAL A 202 -21.94 -0.97 -50.22
N SER A 203 -21.74 -1.76 -51.24
CA SER A 203 -20.78 -1.51 -52.32
C SER A 203 -21.39 -0.54 -53.31
N SER A 204 -20.58 0.38 -53.87
CA SER A 204 -20.99 1.26 -54.95
C SER A 204 -21.62 0.52 -56.17
N ILE A 205 -21.30 -0.78 -56.26
CA ILE A 205 -21.86 -1.68 -57.27
C ILE A 205 -23.33 -2.00 -57.02
N GLU A 206 -23.81 -1.93 -55.77
CA GLU A 206 -25.19 -2.25 -55.41
C GLU A 206 -26.17 -1.13 -55.74
N TYR A 207 -25.67 0.09 -55.95
CA TYR A 207 -26.46 1.23 -56.44
C TYR A 207 -26.58 1.30 -57.94
N THR A 208 -25.77 0.51 -58.68
CA THR A 208 -25.82 0.41 -60.15
C THR A 208 -26.26 -0.98 -60.54
N LYS A 209 -27.53 -1.31 -60.25
CA LYS A 209 -28.09 -2.64 -60.47
C LYS A 209 -28.05 -3.13 -61.95
N ASP A 210 -27.79 -2.23 -62.91
CA ASP A 210 -27.86 -2.59 -64.33
C ASP A 210 -26.61 -2.24 -65.15
N HIS A 211 -25.47 -1.94 -64.56
CA HIS A 211 -24.20 -1.62 -65.24
C HIS A 211 -24.32 -0.56 -66.36
N ASN A 212 -25.47 0.07 -66.55
CA ASN A 212 -25.78 1.07 -67.56
C ASN A 212 -25.88 2.46 -66.96
N PHE A 213 -24.76 2.97 -66.43
CA PHE A 213 -24.68 4.37 -66.07
C PHE A 213 -24.23 5.16 -67.30
N LYS A 214 -25.16 5.78 -68.00
CA LYS A 214 -24.91 6.67 -69.12
C LYS A 214 -24.97 8.10 -68.63
N VAL A 215 -23.82 8.76 -68.54
CA VAL A 215 -23.78 10.22 -68.26
C VAL A 215 -24.21 10.92 -69.53
N ASN A 216 -25.40 11.45 -69.55
CA ASN A 216 -25.93 12.16 -70.71
C ASN A 216 -25.48 13.60 -70.83
N ASP A 217 -25.07 14.24 -69.73
CA ASP A 217 -24.51 15.59 -69.71
C ASP A 217 -23.42 15.67 -68.64
N ARG A 218 -22.25 16.17 -68.98
CA ARG A 218 -21.14 16.41 -68.11
C ARG A 218 -20.84 17.87 -68.09
N ARG A 219 -21.51 18.61 -67.17
CA ARG A 219 -21.30 20.02 -66.99
C ARG A 219 -20.79 20.30 -65.59
N ASP A 220 -19.55 20.78 -65.49
CA ASP A 220 -18.99 21.27 -64.25
C ASP A 220 -19.55 22.66 -63.97
N VAL A 221 -20.50 22.75 -63.04
CA VAL A 221 -21.04 24.03 -62.56
C VAL A 221 -20.29 24.38 -61.29
N PHE A 222 -19.50 25.43 -61.31
CA PHE A 222 -18.85 25.97 -60.13
C PHE A 222 -19.95 26.56 -59.21
N ILE A 223 -20.13 25.91 -58.03
CA ILE A 223 -21.23 26.23 -57.13
C ILE A 223 -20.80 27.25 -56.09
N ASN A 224 -19.62 27.11 -55.54
CA ASN A 224 -19.11 28.05 -54.53
C ASN A 224 -17.62 27.80 -54.20
N THR A 225 -16.91 28.85 -53.83
CA THR A 225 -15.58 28.76 -53.21
C THR A 225 -15.69 29.31 -51.80
N THR A 226 -15.61 28.43 -50.81
CA THR A 226 -15.50 28.86 -49.41
C THR A 226 -14.04 29.01 -49.05
N VAL A 227 -13.58 30.25 -48.94
CA VAL A 227 -12.24 30.54 -48.43
C VAL A 227 -12.31 30.60 -46.90
N VAL A 228 -11.79 29.62 -46.22
CA VAL A 228 -11.63 29.66 -44.77
C VAL A 228 -10.27 30.23 -44.44
N THR A 229 -10.21 31.49 -44.09
CA THR A 229 -9.00 32.12 -43.54
C THR A 229 -8.84 31.70 -42.07
N ARG A 230 -7.85 30.88 -41.79
CA ARG A 230 -7.40 30.67 -40.41
C ARG A 230 -6.38 31.74 -40.07
N HIS A 231 -6.69 32.54 -39.07
CA HIS A 231 -5.73 33.43 -38.45
C HIS A 231 -4.77 32.55 -37.59
N ILE A 232 -3.50 32.47 -37.99
CA ILE A 232 -2.48 31.81 -37.22
C ILE A 232 -1.88 32.88 -36.29
N GLU A 233 -2.24 32.84 -35.02
CA GLU A 233 -1.59 33.66 -34.02
C GLU A 233 -0.15 33.12 -33.79
N HIS A 234 0.83 33.91 -34.21
CA HIS A 234 2.21 33.72 -33.87
C HIS A 234 2.41 34.19 -32.44
N ASN A 235 2.42 33.28 -31.51
CA ASN A 235 2.79 33.54 -30.12
C ASN A 235 4.33 33.57 -30.02
N ASN A 236 4.90 34.75 -30.18
CA ASN A 236 6.31 35.01 -29.88
C ASN A 236 6.49 35.13 -28.35
N ASN A 237 6.63 34.02 -27.68
CA ASN A 237 7.06 33.99 -26.29
C ASN A 237 8.58 33.66 -26.26
N SER A 238 9.39 34.67 -26.43
CA SER A 238 10.81 34.65 -26.09
C SER A 238 10.95 34.89 -24.58
N SER A 239 11.02 33.83 -23.77
CA SER A 239 11.44 33.94 -22.38
C SER A 239 12.93 33.70 -22.28
N SER A 240 13.64 34.76 -21.95
CA SER A 240 15.03 34.75 -21.56
C SER A 240 15.21 33.97 -20.25
N SER A 241 16.16 33.03 -20.28
CA SER A 241 16.72 32.38 -19.11
C SER A 241 17.55 33.34 -18.29
N GLY A 242 17.21 33.51 -17.01
CA GLY A 242 18.04 34.11 -16.00
C GLY A 242 18.42 33.05 -14.98
N GLY A 243 19.69 32.67 -14.96
CA GLY A 243 20.24 31.80 -13.93
C GLY A 243 20.43 32.57 -12.62
N GLY A 244 20.27 31.87 -11.49
CA GLY A 244 20.55 32.38 -10.16
C GLY A 244 20.68 31.24 -9.18
N GLY A 245 21.87 30.75 -8.96
CA GLY A 245 22.20 29.86 -7.87
C GLY A 245 22.06 30.58 -6.53
N GLY A 246 21.51 29.90 -5.55
CA GLY A 246 21.43 30.33 -4.17
C GLY A 246 21.46 29.16 -3.25
N ASN A 247 22.67 28.76 -2.83
CA ASN A 247 22.91 27.96 -1.65
C ASN A 247 22.52 28.78 -0.42
N SER A 248 21.60 28.26 0.43
CA SER A 248 21.46 28.75 1.80
C SER A 248 21.41 27.56 2.75
N GLY A 249 22.57 27.24 3.32
CA GLY A 249 22.70 26.42 4.49
C GLY A 249 22.35 27.27 5.73
N TYR A 250 21.50 26.75 6.61
CA TYR A 250 21.25 27.31 7.94
C TYR A 250 21.91 26.40 8.96
N GLY A 251 22.93 26.87 9.64
CA GLY A 251 23.50 26.27 10.84
C GLY A 251 23.22 27.17 12.03
N GLY A 252 22.53 26.67 13.03
CA GLY A 252 22.33 27.33 14.31
C GLY A 252 22.84 26.45 15.43
N HIS A 253 23.80 26.98 16.20
CA HIS A 253 24.23 26.44 17.48
C HIS A 253 23.41 27.08 18.59
N PHE A 254 22.95 26.26 19.52
CA PHE A 254 22.71 26.62 20.89
C PHE A 254 23.30 25.60 21.85
#